data_23f7fcb6776dd544170f46cb1105d72a
#
_entry.id   23f7fcb6776dd544170f46cb1105d72a
#
_cell.length_a   1.000
_cell.length_b   1.000
_cell.length_c   1.000
_cell.angle_alpha   90.00
_cell.angle_beta   90.00
_cell.angle_gamma   90.00
#
_symmetry.space_group_name_H-M   'P 1'
#
loop_
_entity.id
_entity.type
_entity.pdbx_description
1 polymer ?
#
loop_
_entity_poly.entity_id
_entity_poly.type
_entity_poly.pdbx_seq_one_letter_code
_entity_poly.pdbx_strand_id
1 'polypeptide(L)'
;MISPTKIKYFACGEYGDKKMRPHYHIVIFGYDFDDKEHGGLTDSEKAYYFSPKLEKLWPYGRAIVQEANIQTVRYSAKYSAKLKNTLPEHLKEFPEFNLMSKNMGIEQILEKMEIYMKTDEIYIDGFKYPIPQIVIDKYFFKILDGLPIHEIRQAINDWKSKRQFTYQSEKELKNRKRLAEKKKFNSKLRKL
;
A
#
# COMPACT_ATOMS: atom_id res chain seq x y z
N MET A 1 31.36 1.75 7.61
CA MET A 1 30.27 2.04 8.55
C MET A 1 28.98 2.03 7.72
N ILE A 2 28.10 1.06 7.92
CA ILE A 2 26.77 1.04 7.30
C ILE A 2 25.98 2.14 8.02
N SER A 3 25.52 3.14 7.28
CA SER A 3 24.63 4.18 7.81
C SER A 3 23.45 3.49 8.50
N PRO A 4 23.04 3.87 9.71
CA PRO A 4 21.91 3.24 10.36
C PRO A 4 20.68 3.37 9.47
N THR A 5 20.14 2.22 9.05
CA THR A 5 18.96 2.17 8.18
C THR A 5 17.83 2.90 8.90
N LYS A 6 17.33 3.98 8.31
CA LYS A 6 16.25 4.75 8.92
C LYS A 6 15.01 3.89 9.00
N ILE A 7 14.57 3.58 10.20
CA ILE A 7 13.34 2.80 10.44
C ILE A 7 12.14 3.53 9.83
N LYS A 8 11.35 2.81 9.06
CA LYS A 8 10.06 3.25 8.51
C LYS A 8 8.98 2.32 9.00
N TYR A 9 7.77 2.82 9.20
CA TYR A 9 6.67 1.99 9.68
C TYR A 9 5.33 2.41 9.08
N PHE A 10 4.43 1.45 9.03
CA PHE A 10 2.99 1.64 8.88
C PHE A 10 2.33 0.96 10.08
N ALA A 11 1.44 1.67 10.75
CA ALA A 11 0.71 1.17 11.92
C ALA A 11 -0.79 1.49 11.80
N CYS A 12 -1.63 0.59 12.28
CA CYS A 12 -3.06 0.84 12.45
C CYS A 12 -3.57 0.28 13.77
N GLY A 13 -4.52 0.96 14.36
CA GLY A 13 -5.31 0.50 15.49
C GLY A 13 -6.75 0.31 15.06
N GLU A 14 -7.33 -0.85 15.39
CA GLU A 14 -8.71 -1.20 15.08
C GLU A 14 -9.41 -1.89 16.24
N TYR A 15 -10.71 -1.96 16.19
CA TYR A 15 -11.52 -2.77 17.09
C TYR A 15 -12.01 -4.04 16.40
N GLY A 16 -11.74 -5.20 17.00
CA GLY A 16 -12.19 -6.50 16.50
C GLY A 16 -13.70 -6.60 16.40
N ASP A 17 -14.21 -7.29 15.38
CA ASP A 17 -15.64 -7.33 15.03
C ASP A 17 -16.55 -7.94 16.11
N LYS A 18 -16.08 -8.94 16.86
CA LYS A 18 -16.95 -9.70 17.81
C LYS A 18 -17.02 -9.10 19.22
N LYS A 19 -15.90 -8.66 19.75
CA LYS A 19 -15.78 -8.22 21.15
C LYS A 19 -15.27 -6.80 21.30
N MET A 20 -15.12 -6.07 20.21
CA MET A 20 -14.60 -4.69 20.19
C MET A 20 -13.30 -4.53 20.99
N ARG A 21 -12.45 -5.56 20.98
CA ARG A 21 -11.12 -5.47 21.60
C ARG A 21 -10.18 -4.69 20.68
N PRO A 22 -9.37 -3.79 21.24
CA PRO A 22 -8.37 -3.08 20.45
C PRO A 22 -7.30 -4.05 19.92
N HIS A 23 -6.97 -3.92 18.64
CA HIS A 23 -5.90 -4.62 17.96
C HIS A 23 -4.99 -3.60 17.27
N TYR A 24 -3.70 -3.87 17.29
CA TYR A 24 -2.70 -3.00 16.68
C TYR A 24 -1.87 -3.83 15.71
N HIS A 25 -1.70 -3.32 14.50
CA HIS A 25 -0.88 -3.93 13.47
C HIS A 25 0.22 -2.95 13.08
N ILE A 26 1.46 -3.40 13.11
CA ILE A 26 2.61 -2.57 12.75
C ILE A 26 3.48 -3.34 11.76
N VAL A 27 3.75 -2.72 10.62
CA VAL A 27 4.77 -3.18 9.67
C VAL A 27 5.99 -2.28 9.84
N ILE A 28 7.13 -2.87 10.13
CA ILE A 28 8.39 -2.13 10.37
C ILE A 28 9.38 -2.48 9.25
N PHE A 29 9.98 -1.47 8.66
CA PHE A 29 11.00 -1.60 7.62
C PHE A 29 12.35 -1.11 8.16
N GLY A 30 13.40 -1.87 7.89
CA GLY A 30 14.76 -1.53 8.32
C GLY A 30 15.10 -1.94 9.76
N TYR A 31 14.24 -2.73 10.40
CA TYR A 31 14.50 -3.28 11.74
C TYR A 31 13.86 -4.67 11.86
N ASP A 32 14.54 -5.56 12.57
CA ASP A 32 14.01 -6.84 13.02
C ASP A 32 14.48 -7.10 14.46
N PHE A 33 13.70 -7.87 15.23
CA PHE A 33 14.05 -8.27 16.57
C PHE A 33 15.06 -9.44 16.53
N ASP A 34 16.20 -9.29 17.17
CA ASP A 34 17.29 -10.27 17.24
C ASP A 34 17.09 -11.33 18.33
N ASP A 35 16.11 -11.13 19.22
CA ASP A 35 15.75 -11.97 20.35
C ASP A 35 14.45 -12.76 20.11
N LYS A 36 14.12 -13.04 18.85
CA LYS A 36 12.90 -13.76 18.49
C LYS A 36 12.95 -15.22 18.90
N GLU A 37 11.91 -15.67 19.60
CA GLU A 37 11.68 -17.07 19.98
C GLU A 37 10.46 -17.60 19.21
N HIS A 38 10.56 -18.81 18.66
CA HIS A 38 9.46 -19.41 17.90
C HIS A 38 8.24 -19.64 18.79
N GLY A 39 7.12 -19.02 18.45
CA GLY A 39 5.87 -19.09 19.20
C GLY A 39 4.87 -20.13 18.69
N GLY A 40 5.04 -20.60 17.44
CA GLY A 40 4.14 -21.54 16.79
C GLY A 40 3.69 -21.11 15.40
N LEU A 41 2.58 -21.67 14.96
CA LEU A 41 1.92 -21.33 13.70
C LEU A 41 0.57 -20.65 13.96
N THR A 42 0.20 -19.74 13.09
CA THR A 42 -1.15 -19.16 13.05
C THR A 42 -2.14 -20.16 12.40
N ASP A 43 -3.44 -19.86 12.46
CA ASP A 43 -4.50 -20.63 11.77
C ASP A 43 -4.28 -20.70 10.24
N SER A 44 -3.52 -19.77 9.68
CA SER A 44 -3.10 -19.76 8.26
C SER A 44 -1.71 -20.36 8.03
N GLU A 45 -1.22 -21.20 8.95
CA GLU A 45 0.04 -21.94 8.89
C GLU A 45 1.29 -21.05 8.76
N LYS A 46 1.23 -19.81 9.20
CA LYS A 46 2.36 -18.88 9.20
C LYS A 46 3.04 -18.86 10.55
N ALA A 47 4.37 -18.97 10.57
CA ALA A 47 5.16 -18.85 11.78
C ALA A 47 4.99 -17.49 12.43
N TYR A 48 4.89 -17.48 13.75
CA TYR A 48 4.98 -16.28 14.57
C TYR A 48 6.01 -16.47 15.69
N TYR A 49 6.49 -15.35 16.17
CA TYR A 49 7.57 -15.31 17.17
C TYR A 49 7.17 -14.39 18.31
N PHE A 50 7.71 -14.67 19.49
CA PHE A 50 7.76 -13.74 20.61
C PHE A 50 9.10 -13.04 20.65
N SER A 51 9.16 -11.87 21.25
CA SER A 51 10.40 -11.15 21.49
C SER A 51 10.33 -10.49 22.87
N PRO A 52 11.20 -10.87 23.82
CA PRO A 52 11.28 -10.22 25.11
C PRO A 52 11.52 -8.70 25.03
N LYS A 53 12.26 -8.24 24.02
CA LYS A 53 12.43 -6.81 23.76
C LYS A 53 11.12 -6.14 23.36
N LEU A 54 10.32 -6.78 22.49
CA LEU A 54 9.02 -6.27 22.10
C LEU A 54 8.03 -6.24 23.27
N GLU A 55 8.01 -7.27 24.09
CA GLU A 55 7.13 -7.33 25.28
C GLU A 55 7.42 -6.22 26.29
N LYS A 56 8.70 -5.88 26.49
CA LYS A 56 9.09 -4.72 27.30
C LYS A 56 8.63 -3.39 26.71
N LEU A 57 8.61 -3.27 25.39
CA LEU A 57 8.16 -2.05 24.71
C LEU A 57 6.62 -1.95 24.64
N TRP A 58 5.94 -3.08 24.71
CA TRP A 58 4.47 -3.16 24.60
C TRP A 58 3.85 -3.91 25.78
N PRO A 59 3.67 -3.24 26.95
CA PRO A 59 3.14 -3.88 28.15
C PRO A 59 1.60 -4.02 28.16
N TYR A 60 0.91 -3.66 27.07
CA TYR A 60 -0.55 -3.55 27.02
C TYR A 60 -1.25 -4.84 26.57
N GLY A 61 -0.53 -5.93 26.38
CA GLY A 61 -1.08 -7.21 25.97
C GLY A 61 -0.10 -8.03 25.14
N ARG A 62 -0.61 -9.14 24.58
CA ARG A 62 0.19 -10.06 23.79
C ARG A 62 0.67 -9.40 22.50
N ALA A 63 1.97 -9.43 22.28
CA ALA A 63 2.61 -8.98 21.05
C ALA A 63 3.29 -10.17 20.33
N ILE A 64 3.15 -10.26 19.02
CA ILE A 64 3.80 -11.27 18.18
C ILE A 64 4.51 -10.61 17.02
N VAL A 65 5.58 -11.23 16.57
CA VAL A 65 6.34 -10.85 15.37
C VAL A 65 6.09 -11.87 14.28
N GLN A 66 5.83 -11.41 13.07
CA GLN A 66 5.71 -12.23 11.87
C GLN A 66 6.56 -11.64 10.75
N GLU A 67 6.91 -12.47 9.78
CA GLU A 67 7.61 -11.98 8.59
C GLU A 67 6.73 -11.02 7.79
N ALA A 68 7.30 -9.87 7.43
CA ALA A 68 6.64 -8.88 6.58
C ALA A 68 6.80 -9.27 5.10
N ASN A 69 5.74 -9.71 4.48
CA ASN A 69 5.65 -9.97 3.05
C ASN A 69 4.48 -9.20 2.44
N ILE A 70 4.33 -9.23 1.12
CA ILE A 70 3.28 -8.46 0.43
C ILE A 70 1.86 -8.81 0.91
N GLN A 71 1.64 -10.05 1.33
CA GLN A 71 0.32 -10.50 1.82
C GLN A 71 0.03 -9.94 3.21
N THR A 72 1.02 -9.95 4.13
CA THR A 72 0.87 -9.41 5.48
C THR A 72 0.77 -7.89 5.47
N VAL A 73 1.51 -7.21 4.57
CA VAL A 73 1.39 -5.76 4.36
C VAL A 73 0.00 -5.40 3.80
N ARG A 74 -0.49 -6.14 2.80
CA ARG A 74 -1.86 -5.94 2.26
C ARG A 74 -2.92 -6.19 3.32
N TYR A 75 -2.73 -7.20 4.17
CA TYR A 75 -3.63 -7.48 5.27
C TYR A 75 -3.70 -6.28 6.24
N SER A 76 -2.56 -5.78 6.69
CA SER A 76 -2.51 -4.59 7.55
C SER A 76 -3.11 -3.34 6.87
N ALA A 77 -2.82 -3.12 5.59
CA ALA A 77 -3.38 -1.99 4.82
C ALA A 77 -4.91 -2.10 4.63
N LYS A 78 -5.48 -3.31 4.61
CA LYS A 78 -6.94 -3.51 4.52
C LYS A 78 -7.68 -2.92 5.71
N TYR A 79 -7.10 -2.96 6.89
CA TYR A 79 -7.69 -2.36 8.08
C TYR A 79 -7.74 -0.84 7.99
N SER A 80 -6.75 -0.21 7.36
CA SER A 80 -6.78 1.23 7.12
C SER A 80 -7.97 1.70 6.26
N ALA A 81 -8.44 0.84 5.35
CA ALA A 81 -9.59 1.12 4.50
C ALA A 81 -10.94 0.78 5.16
N LYS A 82 -10.92 0.09 6.30
CA LYS A 82 -12.11 -0.39 7.01
C LYS A 82 -12.43 0.39 8.28
N LEU A 83 -11.82 1.57 8.48
CA LEU A 83 -12.11 2.39 9.65
C LEU A 83 -13.63 2.49 9.86
N LYS A 84 -14.11 2.07 11.02
CA LYS A 84 -15.53 2.01 11.31
C LYS A 84 -16.06 3.41 11.53
N ASN A 85 -16.98 3.84 10.69
CA ASN A 85 -17.65 5.15 10.84
C ASN A 85 -18.63 5.18 12.02
N THR A 86 -18.95 4.01 12.59
CA THR A 86 -19.92 3.86 13.69
C THR A 86 -19.31 3.05 14.82
N LEU A 87 -18.57 3.71 15.69
CA LEU A 87 -18.13 3.13 16.96
C LEU A 87 -19.21 3.31 18.02
N PRO A 88 -19.36 2.36 18.97
CA PRO A 88 -20.14 2.56 20.19
C PRO A 88 -19.73 3.84 20.93
N GLU A 89 -20.67 4.50 21.62
CA GLU A 89 -20.45 5.80 22.25
C GLU A 89 -19.20 5.83 23.15
N HIS A 90 -19.02 4.79 23.96
CA HIS A 90 -17.88 4.67 24.90
C HIS A 90 -16.51 4.47 24.22
N LEU A 91 -16.47 4.18 22.91
CA LEU A 91 -15.23 4.04 22.14
C LEU A 91 -14.95 5.24 21.22
N LYS A 92 -15.87 6.19 21.11
CA LYS A 92 -15.70 7.36 20.25
C LYS A 92 -14.55 8.26 20.66
N GLU A 93 -14.19 8.27 21.93
CA GLU A 93 -13.04 8.99 22.45
C GLU A 93 -11.70 8.40 21.97
N PHE A 94 -11.70 7.10 21.63
CA PHE A 94 -10.51 6.37 21.14
C PHE A 94 -10.75 5.82 19.74
N PRO A 95 -10.81 6.66 18.71
CA PRO A 95 -11.13 6.22 17.36
C PRO A 95 -10.05 5.32 16.77
N GLU A 96 -10.45 4.46 15.87
CA GLU A 96 -9.52 3.71 15.01
C GLU A 96 -8.60 4.66 14.25
N PHE A 97 -7.35 4.28 14.01
CA PHE A 97 -6.36 5.18 13.43
C PHE A 97 -5.37 4.48 12.51
N ASN A 98 -4.72 5.28 11.67
CA ASN A 98 -3.57 4.88 10.87
C ASN A 98 -2.43 5.88 11.05
N LEU A 99 -1.22 5.36 11.18
CA LEU A 99 0.02 6.11 11.26
C LEU A 99 1.02 5.56 10.26
N MET A 100 1.77 6.41 9.60
CA MET A 100 2.83 5.97 8.70
C MET A 100 3.99 6.95 8.65
N SER A 101 5.18 6.40 8.42
CA SER A 101 6.37 7.20 8.16
C SER A 101 6.23 7.96 6.84
N LYS A 102 6.67 9.22 6.82
CA LYS A 102 6.71 10.02 5.59
C LYS A 102 7.66 9.39 4.56
N ASN A 103 7.30 9.48 3.28
CA ASN A 103 8.12 9.07 2.14
C ASN A 103 8.53 7.58 2.15
N MET A 104 7.69 6.70 2.69
CA MET A 104 7.95 5.26 2.73
C MET A 104 7.97 4.70 1.30
N GLY A 105 9.09 4.06 0.90
CA GLY A 105 9.26 3.45 -0.43
C GLY A 105 9.42 4.42 -1.61
N ILE A 106 9.33 5.74 -1.39
CA ILE A 106 9.36 6.72 -2.49
C ILE A 106 10.74 6.78 -3.15
N GLU A 107 11.82 6.76 -2.35
CA GLU A 107 13.18 6.89 -2.85
C GLU A 107 13.53 5.78 -3.85
N GLN A 108 13.18 4.53 -3.52
CA GLN A 108 13.39 3.36 -4.38
C GLN A 108 12.60 3.42 -5.70
N ILE A 109 11.41 4.03 -5.66
CA ILE A 109 10.62 4.24 -6.88
C ILE A 109 11.24 5.36 -7.72
N LEU A 110 11.70 6.45 -7.10
CA LEU A 110 12.31 7.58 -7.79
C LEU A 110 13.60 7.20 -8.54
N GLU A 111 14.37 6.25 -8.03
CA GLU A 111 15.57 5.72 -8.70
C GLU A 111 15.25 5.06 -10.05
N LYS A 112 14.06 4.48 -10.20
CA LYS A 112 13.58 3.81 -11.41
C LYS A 112 12.56 4.62 -12.21
N MET A 113 12.36 5.88 -11.83
CA MET A 113 11.26 6.68 -12.35
C MET A 113 11.31 6.88 -13.86
N GLU A 114 12.49 7.00 -14.47
CA GLU A 114 12.64 7.13 -15.93
C GLU A 114 12.03 5.94 -16.68
N ILE A 115 12.14 4.73 -16.12
CA ILE A 115 11.54 3.53 -16.68
C ILE A 115 10.03 3.58 -16.51
N TYR A 116 9.57 3.90 -15.30
CA TYR A 116 8.14 3.94 -14.98
C TYR A 116 7.40 5.03 -15.76
N MET A 117 8.06 6.15 -16.06
CA MET A 117 7.48 7.21 -16.88
C MET A 117 7.23 6.78 -18.34
N LYS A 118 8.01 5.81 -18.86
CA LYS A 118 7.82 5.26 -20.22
C LYS A 118 6.67 4.25 -20.27
N THR A 119 6.48 3.48 -19.20
CA THR A 119 5.47 2.41 -19.11
C THR A 119 4.18 2.86 -18.46
N ASP A 120 4.20 4.01 -17.76
CA ASP A 120 3.11 4.52 -16.91
C ASP A 120 2.71 3.60 -15.75
N GLU A 121 3.50 2.59 -15.45
CA GLU A 121 3.19 1.54 -14.49
C GLU A 121 4.42 1.16 -13.66
N ILE A 122 4.18 0.83 -12.40
CA ILE A 122 5.16 0.21 -11.51
C ILE A 122 4.90 -1.30 -11.50
N TYR A 123 5.96 -2.08 -11.61
CA TYR A 123 5.89 -3.54 -11.55
C TYR A 123 6.40 -4.02 -10.19
N ILE A 124 5.56 -4.74 -9.45
CA ILE A 124 5.91 -5.34 -8.17
C ILE A 124 5.43 -6.80 -8.22
N ASP A 125 6.35 -7.76 -8.08
CA ASP A 125 6.06 -9.20 -8.10
C ASP A 125 5.22 -9.64 -9.31
N GLY A 126 5.51 -9.10 -10.49
CA GLY A 126 4.77 -9.38 -11.73
C GLY A 126 3.42 -8.68 -11.87
N PHE A 127 2.99 -7.94 -10.87
CA PHE A 127 1.76 -7.16 -10.93
C PHE A 127 2.02 -5.71 -11.31
N LYS A 128 1.09 -5.13 -12.05
CA LYS A 128 1.11 -3.74 -12.51
C LYS A 128 0.34 -2.83 -11.56
N TYR A 129 0.95 -1.72 -11.19
CA TYR A 129 0.34 -0.69 -10.34
C TYR A 129 0.51 0.69 -10.98
N PRO A 130 -0.47 1.58 -10.83
CA PRO A 130 -0.30 2.97 -11.27
C PRO A 130 0.77 3.66 -10.42
N ILE A 131 1.48 4.61 -11.01
CA ILE A 131 2.45 5.43 -10.28
C ILE A 131 1.69 6.31 -9.29
N PRO A 132 2.00 6.27 -7.98
CA PRO A 132 1.34 7.12 -6.99
C PRO A 132 1.59 8.61 -7.27
N GLN A 133 0.57 9.45 -7.09
CA GLN A 133 0.65 10.88 -7.38
C GLN A 133 1.81 11.57 -6.64
N ILE A 134 2.02 11.24 -5.37
CA ILE A 134 3.11 11.81 -4.59
C ILE A 134 4.50 11.52 -5.16
N VAL A 135 4.67 10.39 -5.84
CA VAL A 135 5.94 10.03 -6.50
C VAL A 135 6.13 10.88 -7.74
N ILE A 136 5.07 11.06 -8.53
CA ILE A 136 5.06 11.92 -9.71
C ILE A 136 5.44 13.35 -9.32
N ASP A 137 4.77 13.88 -8.32
CA ASP A 137 5.03 15.25 -7.84
C ASP A 137 6.50 15.40 -7.42
N LYS A 138 7.02 14.48 -6.60
CA LYS A 138 8.42 14.51 -6.16
C LYS A 138 9.42 14.37 -7.31
N TYR A 139 9.11 13.54 -8.29
CA TYR A 139 9.97 13.38 -9.47
C TYR A 139 10.07 14.69 -10.25
N PHE A 140 8.93 15.32 -10.57
CA PHE A 140 8.92 16.60 -11.29
C PHE A 140 9.59 17.72 -10.49
N PHE A 141 9.35 17.81 -9.18
CA PHE A 141 10.06 18.77 -8.33
C PHE A 141 11.57 18.55 -8.29
N LYS A 142 12.04 17.29 -8.44
CA LYS A 142 13.46 16.97 -8.47
C LYS A 142 14.10 17.29 -9.82
N ILE A 143 13.46 16.95 -10.95
CA ILE A 143 14.05 17.15 -12.28
C ILE A 143 13.93 18.59 -12.80
N LEU A 144 12.96 19.35 -12.28
CA LEU A 144 12.71 20.75 -12.62
C LEU A 144 13.14 21.67 -11.47
N ASP A 145 14.10 21.24 -10.66
CA ASP A 145 14.63 22.04 -9.56
C ASP A 145 15.17 23.39 -10.06
N GLY A 146 14.83 24.46 -9.34
CA GLY A 146 15.17 25.83 -9.73
C GLY A 146 14.12 26.53 -10.61
N LEU A 147 13.12 25.83 -11.16
CA LEU A 147 12.01 26.46 -11.84
C LEU A 147 10.93 27.00 -10.87
N PRO A 148 10.18 28.03 -11.26
CA PRO A 148 9.04 28.50 -10.49
C PRO A 148 8.00 27.40 -10.25
N ILE A 149 7.39 27.37 -9.06
CA ILE A 149 6.43 26.33 -8.66
C ILE A 149 5.26 26.19 -9.66
N HIS A 150 4.80 27.29 -10.27
CA HIS A 150 3.69 27.25 -11.22
C HIS A 150 4.07 26.52 -12.51
N GLU A 151 5.31 26.64 -12.99
CA GLU A 151 5.81 25.91 -14.15
C GLU A 151 5.93 24.42 -13.88
N ILE A 152 6.43 24.03 -12.69
CA ILE A 152 6.50 22.64 -12.27
C ILE A 152 5.08 22.03 -12.22
N ARG A 153 4.12 22.75 -11.63
CA ARG A 153 2.72 22.34 -11.58
C ARG A 153 2.08 22.21 -12.98
N GLN A 154 2.41 23.13 -13.87
CA GLN A 154 1.96 23.06 -15.26
C GLN A 154 2.48 21.80 -15.95
N ALA A 155 3.78 21.51 -15.84
CA ALA A 155 4.39 20.30 -16.40
C ALA A 155 3.74 19.00 -15.85
N ILE A 156 3.42 18.95 -14.55
CA ILE A 156 2.69 17.82 -13.94
C ILE A 156 1.29 17.70 -14.55
N ASN A 157 0.57 18.80 -14.72
CA ASN A 157 -0.77 18.79 -15.29
C ASN A 157 -0.78 18.36 -16.76
N ASP A 158 0.18 18.82 -17.55
CA ASP A 158 0.33 18.45 -18.94
C ASP A 158 0.65 16.97 -19.10
N TRP A 159 1.51 16.43 -18.23
CA TRP A 159 1.81 15.00 -18.19
C TRP A 159 0.56 14.17 -17.81
N LYS A 160 -0.21 14.60 -16.81
CA LYS A 160 -1.47 13.94 -16.40
C LYS A 160 -2.52 13.95 -17.51
N SER A 161 -2.69 15.08 -18.19
CA SER A 161 -3.67 15.23 -19.27
C SER A 161 -3.41 14.26 -20.42
N LYS A 162 -2.14 14.09 -20.79
CA LYS A 162 -1.73 13.10 -21.81
C LYS A 162 -2.05 11.68 -21.38
N ARG A 163 -1.82 11.32 -20.11
CA ARG A 163 -2.12 9.98 -19.56
C ARG A 163 -3.61 9.70 -19.46
N GLN A 164 -4.39 10.66 -19.01
CA GLN A 164 -5.84 10.50 -18.88
C GLN A 164 -6.47 10.19 -20.24
N PHE A 165 -6.01 10.84 -21.30
CA PHE A 165 -6.43 10.56 -22.67
C PHE A 165 -6.07 9.14 -23.10
N THR A 166 -4.84 8.69 -22.87
CA THR A 166 -4.36 7.34 -23.18
C THR A 166 -5.12 6.27 -22.42
N TYR A 167 -5.34 6.47 -21.11
CA TYR A 167 -6.08 5.53 -20.27
C TYR A 167 -7.55 5.39 -20.67
N GLN A 168 -8.21 6.50 -21.01
CA GLN A 168 -9.61 6.48 -21.50
C GLN A 168 -9.72 5.74 -22.82
N SER A 169 -8.81 5.99 -23.77
CA SER A 169 -8.80 5.29 -25.07
C SER A 169 -8.54 3.79 -24.93
N GLU A 170 -7.63 3.37 -24.04
CA GLU A 170 -7.39 1.95 -23.76
C GLU A 170 -8.58 1.28 -23.07
N LYS A 171 -9.23 1.95 -22.12
CA LYS A 171 -10.43 1.45 -21.44
C LYS A 171 -11.58 1.26 -22.43
N GLU A 172 -11.79 2.21 -23.33
CA GLU A 172 -12.77 2.09 -24.39
C GLU A 172 -12.46 0.95 -25.34
N LEU A 173 -11.19 0.77 -25.73
CA LEU A 173 -10.77 -0.33 -26.58
C LEU A 173 -11.00 -1.69 -25.91
N LYS A 174 -10.64 -1.82 -24.62
CA LYS A 174 -10.93 -3.04 -23.83
C LYS A 174 -12.42 -3.32 -23.73
N ASN A 175 -13.24 -2.31 -23.50
CA ASN A 175 -14.69 -2.46 -23.45
C ASN A 175 -15.27 -2.89 -24.81
N ARG A 176 -14.81 -2.32 -25.92
CA ARG A 176 -15.22 -2.73 -27.28
C ARG A 176 -14.88 -4.19 -27.58
N LYS A 177 -13.65 -4.64 -27.21
CA LYS A 177 -13.24 -6.05 -27.36
C LYS A 177 -14.15 -6.99 -26.54
N ARG A 178 -14.41 -6.67 -25.27
CA ARG A 178 -15.29 -7.46 -24.39
C ARG A 178 -16.73 -7.55 -24.91
N LEU A 179 -17.24 -6.46 -25.45
CA LEU A 179 -18.59 -6.44 -26.07
C LEU A 179 -18.65 -7.28 -27.35
N ALA A 180 -17.60 -7.24 -28.16
CA ALA A 180 -17.52 -8.06 -29.37
C ALA A 180 -17.44 -9.56 -29.05
N GLU A 181 -16.65 -9.94 -28.03
CA GLU A 181 -16.59 -11.33 -27.54
C GLU A 181 -17.95 -11.82 -27.00
N LYS A 182 -18.64 -10.98 -26.22
CA LYS A 182 -19.97 -11.30 -25.70
C LYS A 182 -21.01 -11.47 -26.82
N LYS A 183 -20.95 -10.63 -27.87
CA LYS A 183 -21.79 -10.78 -29.06
C LYS A 183 -21.50 -12.09 -29.81
N LYS A 184 -20.22 -12.44 -30.00
CA LYS A 184 -19.80 -13.71 -30.62
C LYS A 184 -20.27 -14.93 -29.82
N PHE A 185 -20.17 -14.90 -28.50
CA PHE A 185 -20.65 -15.95 -27.63
C PHE A 185 -22.17 -16.13 -27.74
N ASN A 186 -22.92 -15.04 -27.63
CA ASN A 186 -24.39 -15.09 -27.75
C ASN A 186 -24.85 -15.53 -29.14
N SER A 187 -24.12 -15.22 -30.21
CA SER A 187 -24.46 -15.68 -31.56
C SER A 187 -24.23 -17.19 -31.76
N LYS A 188 -23.26 -17.78 -31.02
CA LYS A 188 -23.03 -19.23 -31.01
C LYS A 188 -24.12 -19.97 -30.24
N LEU A 189 -24.60 -19.41 -29.11
CA LEU A 189 -25.72 -20.00 -28.34
C LEU A 189 -27.05 -20.00 -29.06
N ARG A 190 -27.27 -19.07 -30.01
CA ARG A 190 -28.51 -19.02 -30.83
C ARG A 190 -28.50 -19.99 -32.02
N LYS A 191 -27.40 -20.70 -32.26
CA LYS A 191 -27.26 -21.68 -33.34
C LYS A 191 -27.25 -23.14 -32.83
N LEU A 192 -27.37 -23.32 -31.52
CA LEU A 192 -27.65 -24.57 -30.81
C LEU A 192 -29.17 -24.66 -30.47
#